data_6308e0ed8a419e38302b45c841b3dae6
#
_entry.id   6308e0ed8a419e38302b45c841b3dae6
#
_cell.length_a   1.000
_cell.length_b   1.000
_cell.length_c   1.000
_cell.angle_alpha   90.00
_cell.angle_beta   90.00
_cell.angle_gamma   90.00
#
_symmetry.space_group_name_H-M   'P 1'
#
loop_
_entity.id
_entity.type
_entity.pdbx_description
1 polymer ?
#
loop_
_entity_poly.entity_id
_entity_poly.type
_entity_poly.pdbx_seq_one_letter_code
_entity_poly.pdbx_strand_id
1 'polypeptide(L)'
;TPTRRQRQMCIRDREKAGYKAGKEIFLALDSAASSFFKDGKYEFRKSGGGVKNSSEMLSFYQDLCVKYPICSIEDPMDENDWEGFASVTESLGGQVQIVGDDLFVTNTEFVKRGIKESSANAVLIKLNQIGTVSETVATIEMCRKAGWNYVISHRSGETEDTFMADFAVAMGGGQIKTCLLYTSPSPRDQLQ
;
A
#
# COMPACT_ATOMS: atom_id res chain seq x y z
N THR A 1 4.06 -3.63 -10.11
CA THR A 1 4.13 -4.72 -9.08
C THR A 1 5.51 -5.36 -9.12
N PRO A 2 6.16 -5.65 -7.97
CA PRO A 2 7.46 -6.31 -7.93
C PRO A 2 7.40 -7.65 -8.68
N THR A 3 8.42 -7.93 -9.49
CA THR A 3 8.50 -9.20 -10.21
C THR A 3 8.70 -10.37 -9.23
N ARG A 4 8.43 -11.61 -9.69
CA ARG A 4 8.71 -12.82 -8.90
C ARG A 4 10.17 -12.85 -8.38
N ARG A 5 11.12 -12.44 -9.23
CA ARG A 5 12.55 -12.38 -8.89
C ARG A 5 12.84 -11.38 -7.78
N GLN A 6 12.21 -10.21 -7.79
CA GLN A 6 12.37 -9.19 -6.75
C GLN A 6 11.83 -9.64 -5.40
N ARG A 7 10.64 -10.26 -5.36
CA ARG A 7 10.07 -10.82 -4.11
C ARG A 7 10.96 -11.90 -3.51
N GLN A 8 11.45 -12.84 -4.31
CA GLN A 8 12.36 -13.89 -3.86
C GLN A 8 13.72 -13.32 -3.40
N MET A 9 14.24 -12.30 -4.07
CA MET A 9 15.46 -11.60 -3.67
C MET A 9 15.29 -10.94 -2.31
N CYS A 10 14.18 -10.21 -2.09
CA CYS A 10 13.89 -9.58 -0.81
C CYS A 10 13.81 -10.57 0.35
N ILE A 11 13.19 -11.73 0.17
CA ILE A 11 13.12 -12.78 1.19
C ILE A 11 14.52 -13.35 1.48
N ARG A 12 15.21 -13.77 0.45
CA ARG A 12 16.56 -14.37 0.57
C ARG A 12 17.57 -13.43 1.25
N ASP A 13 17.54 -12.14 0.94
CA ASP A 13 18.47 -11.18 1.53
C ASP A 13 18.20 -10.97 3.02
N ARG A 14 16.94 -11.03 3.45
CA ARG A 14 16.55 -10.97 4.85
C ARG A 14 16.95 -12.24 5.60
N GLU A 15 16.79 -13.40 5.00
CA GLU A 15 17.26 -14.68 5.55
C GLU A 15 18.79 -14.70 5.69
N LYS A 16 19.53 -14.16 4.71
CA LYS A 16 20.99 -13.98 4.79
C LYS A 16 21.41 -13.03 5.91
N ALA A 17 20.57 -12.03 6.23
CA ALA A 17 20.78 -11.13 7.36
C ALA A 17 20.39 -11.76 8.72
N GLY A 18 19.96 -13.02 8.75
CA GLY A 18 19.63 -13.77 9.96
C GLY A 18 18.18 -13.65 10.43
N TYR A 19 17.29 -13.02 9.64
CA TYR A 19 15.88 -12.85 10.00
C TYR A 19 15.00 -13.93 9.38
N LYS A 20 13.94 -14.33 10.09
CA LYS A 20 12.96 -15.33 9.64
C LYS A 20 11.79 -14.66 8.92
N ALA A 21 11.71 -14.88 7.60
CA ALA A 21 10.58 -14.42 6.80
C ALA A 21 9.26 -15.06 7.28
N GLY A 22 8.20 -14.24 7.39
CA GLY A 22 6.90 -14.66 7.88
C GLY A 22 6.78 -14.80 9.41
N LYS A 23 7.86 -14.47 10.15
CA LYS A 23 7.83 -14.41 11.63
C LYS A 23 8.35 -13.07 12.15
N GLU A 24 9.52 -12.67 11.71
CA GLU A 24 10.20 -11.43 12.14
C GLU A 24 10.14 -10.35 11.07
N ILE A 25 10.10 -10.76 9.80
CA ILE A 25 10.02 -9.86 8.65
C ILE A 25 8.94 -10.34 7.69
N PHE A 26 8.15 -9.39 7.21
CA PHE A 26 7.09 -9.59 6.24
C PHE A 26 7.31 -8.73 4.99
N LEU A 27 6.53 -9.01 3.95
CA LEU A 27 6.52 -8.21 2.72
C LEU A 27 5.31 -7.27 2.74
N ALA A 28 5.55 -6.02 2.39
CA ALA A 28 4.51 -5.07 2.01
C ALA A 28 4.63 -4.77 0.52
N LEU A 29 3.52 -4.78 -0.19
CA LEU A 29 3.44 -4.49 -1.62
C LEU A 29 2.79 -3.14 -1.81
N ASP A 30 3.36 -2.32 -2.68
CA ASP A 30 2.70 -1.19 -3.31
C ASP A 30 2.46 -1.59 -4.77
N SER A 31 1.22 -1.89 -5.10
CA SER A 31 0.85 -2.37 -6.44
C SER A 31 0.68 -1.22 -7.41
N ALA A 32 0.23 -0.05 -6.93
CA ALA A 32 -0.09 1.13 -7.73
C ALA A 32 -0.88 0.75 -8.99
N ALA A 33 -1.98 0.00 -8.80
CA ALA A 33 -2.65 -0.72 -9.88
C ALA A 33 -3.25 0.21 -10.95
N SER A 34 -3.60 1.45 -10.59
CA SER A 34 -4.03 2.48 -11.55
C SER A 34 -2.97 2.71 -12.66
N SER A 35 -1.69 2.51 -12.36
CA SER A 35 -0.60 2.72 -13.34
C SER A 35 -0.60 1.72 -14.52
N PHE A 36 -1.28 0.59 -14.38
CA PHE A 36 -1.42 -0.43 -15.43
C PHE A 36 -2.89 -0.82 -15.69
N PHE A 37 -3.83 0.00 -15.22
CA PHE A 37 -5.25 -0.12 -15.54
C PHE A 37 -5.56 0.64 -16.84
N LYS A 38 -6.25 0.00 -17.75
CA LYS A 38 -6.66 0.58 -19.02
C LYS A 38 -7.92 -0.10 -19.55
N ASP A 39 -8.87 0.68 -20.01
CA ASP A 39 -10.11 0.20 -20.65
C ASP A 39 -10.83 -0.89 -19.83
N GLY A 40 -10.90 -0.69 -18.49
CA GLY A 40 -11.56 -1.61 -17.57
C GLY A 40 -10.75 -2.88 -17.23
N LYS A 41 -9.45 -2.93 -17.55
CA LYS A 41 -8.59 -4.10 -17.35
C LYS A 41 -7.20 -3.73 -16.85
N TYR A 42 -6.56 -4.65 -16.16
CA TYR A 42 -5.21 -4.55 -15.61
C TYR A 42 -4.21 -5.24 -16.56
N GLU A 43 -3.34 -4.48 -17.21
CA GLU A 43 -2.40 -4.96 -18.22
C GLU A 43 -0.99 -5.16 -17.66
N PHE A 44 -0.56 -6.39 -17.51
CA PHE A 44 0.79 -6.74 -17.04
C PHE A 44 1.84 -6.75 -18.17
N ARG A 45 2.02 -5.64 -18.87
CA ARG A 45 2.88 -5.53 -20.07
C ARG A 45 4.34 -5.94 -19.81
N LYS A 46 4.93 -5.49 -18.71
CA LYS A 46 6.37 -5.69 -18.41
C LYS A 46 6.69 -7.08 -17.86
N SER A 47 5.73 -7.76 -17.24
CA SER A 47 5.95 -9.05 -16.58
C SER A 47 5.45 -10.25 -17.36
N GLY A 48 4.83 -10.04 -18.53
CA GLY A 48 4.22 -11.12 -19.32
C GLY A 48 3.01 -11.78 -18.65
N GLY A 49 2.41 -11.12 -17.64
CA GLY A 49 1.30 -11.65 -16.85
C GLY A 49 -0.07 -11.57 -17.53
N GLY A 50 -0.12 -11.09 -18.79
CA GLY A 50 -1.36 -10.96 -19.55
C GLY A 50 -2.24 -9.79 -19.08
N VAL A 51 -3.52 -9.88 -19.40
CA VAL A 51 -4.56 -8.90 -19.06
C VAL A 51 -5.50 -9.55 -18.05
N LYS A 52 -5.92 -8.80 -17.03
CA LYS A 52 -6.78 -9.29 -15.94
C LYS A 52 -7.94 -8.34 -15.71
N ASN A 53 -9.09 -8.87 -15.33
CA ASN A 53 -10.19 -8.12 -14.73
C ASN A 53 -10.01 -8.07 -13.18
N SER A 54 -10.91 -7.37 -12.47
CA SER A 54 -10.83 -7.21 -11.01
C SER A 54 -10.90 -8.54 -10.26
N SER A 55 -11.71 -9.49 -10.70
CA SER A 55 -11.80 -10.84 -10.10
C SER A 55 -10.51 -11.65 -10.29
N GLU A 56 -9.89 -11.55 -11.44
CA GLU A 56 -8.60 -12.20 -11.73
C GLU A 56 -7.44 -11.52 -10.98
N MET A 57 -7.55 -10.22 -10.70
CA MET A 57 -6.63 -9.50 -9.82
C MET A 57 -6.75 -9.98 -8.38
N LEU A 58 -7.97 -10.15 -7.86
CA LEU A 58 -8.19 -10.73 -6.54
C LEU A 58 -7.54 -12.12 -6.44
N SER A 59 -7.80 -13.00 -7.38
CA SER A 59 -7.19 -14.34 -7.43
C SER A 59 -5.66 -14.29 -7.46
N PHE A 60 -5.10 -13.33 -8.20
CA PHE A 60 -3.66 -13.09 -8.24
C PHE A 60 -3.09 -12.69 -6.87
N TYR A 61 -3.77 -11.82 -6.09
CA TYR A 61 -3.33 -11.47 -4.74
C TYR A 61 -3.49 -12.60 -3.74
N GLN A 62 -4.58 -13.38 -3.83
CA GLN A 62 -4.75 -14.60 -3.02
C GLN A 62 -3.58 -15.56 -3.23
N ASP A 63 -3.22 -15.83 -4.49
CA ASP A 63 -2.07 -16.67 -4.85
C ASP A 63 -0.74 -16.12 -4.30
N LEU A 64 -0.56 -14.80 -4.30
CA LEU A 64 0.64 -14.18 -3.75
C LEU A 64 0.71 -14.34 -2.24
N CYS A 65 -0.40 -14.14 -1.53
CA CYS A 65 -0.46 -14.25 -0.07
C CYS A 65 -0.24 -15.69 0.40
N VAL A 66 -0.66 -16.70 -0.39
CA VAL A 66 -0.34 -18.12 -0.11
C VAL A 66 1.15 -18.40 -0.31
N LYS A 67 1.79 -17.77 -1.31
CA LYS A 67 3.19 -18.06 -1.67
C LYS A 67 4.22 -17.27 -0.89
N TYR A 68 3.85 -16.12 -0.34
CA TYR A 68 4.78 -15.19 0.29
C TYR A 68 4.19 -14.61 1.58
N PRO A 69 5.00 -14.29 2.58
CA PRO A 69 4.55 -13.68 3.83
C PRO A 69 4.22 -12.21 3.63
N ILE A 70 3.11 -11.93 2.95
CA ILE A 70 2.62 -10.58 2.68
C ILE A 70 1.72 -10.14 3.84
N CYS A 71 2.01 -8.99 4.43
CA CYS A 71 1.21 -8.41 5.50
C CYS A 71 0.45 -7.15 5.08
N SER A 72 0.81 -6.54 3.95
CA SER A 72 0.16 -5.31 3.48
C SER A 72 0.19 -5.23 1.95
N ILE A 73 -0.91 -4.77 1.36
CA ILE A 73 -1.02 -4.47 -0.08
C ILE A 73 -1.61 -3.08 -0.22
N GLU A 74 -0.85 -2.18 -0.83
CA GLU A 74 -1.26 -0.81 -1.13
C GLU A 74 -1.75 -0.74 -2.59
N ASP A 75 -2.86 -0.05 -2.80
CA ASP A 75 -3.54 0.16 -4.08
C ASP A 75 -3.62 -1.10 -4.95
N PRO A 76 -4.30 -2.17 -4.45
CA PRO A 76 -4.42 -3.41 -5.19
C PRO A 76 -5.24 -3.29 -6.48
N MET A 77 -6.11 -2.29 -6.57
CA MET A 77 -7.01 -2.02 -7.69
C MET A 77 -6.84 -0.58 -8.19
N ASP A 78 -7.48 -0.24 -9.30
CA ASP A 78 -7.59 1.14 -9.80
C ASP A 78 -8.32 2.04 -8.80
N GLU A 79 -7.94 3.30 -8.72
CA GLU A 79 -8.51 4.30 -7.80
C GLU A 79 -10.02 4.52 -7.96
N ASN A 80 -10.60 4.07 -9.08
CA ASN A 80 -12.05 4.12 -9.33
C ASN A 80 -12.72 2.76 -9.16
N ASP A 81 -11.98 1.66 -8.97
CA ASP A 81 -12.50 0.30 -8.81
C ASP A 81 -12.84 -0.01 -7.33
N TRP A 82 -13.80 0.73 -6.78
CA TRP A 82 -14.24 0.60 -5.39
C TRP A 82 -14.78 -0.79 -5.04
N GLU A 83 -15.49 -1.41 -5.99
CA GLU A 83 -16.01 -2.78 -5.83
C GLU A 83 -14.87 -3.81 -5.80
N GLY A 84 -13.84 -3.62 -6.63
CA GLY A 84 -12.64 -4.43 -6.60
C GLY A 84 -11.88 -4.30 -5.29
N PHE A 85 -11.73 -3.08 -4.77
CA PHE A 85 -11.14 -2.85 -3.45
C PHE A 85 -11.94 -3.54 -2.34
N ALA A 86 -13.27 -3.40 -2.33
CA ALA A 86 -14.13 -4.06 -1.34
C ALA A 86 -13.99 -5.58 -1.41
N SER A 87 -13.95 -6.16 -2.60
CA SER A 87 -13.77 -7.61 -2.80
C SER A 87 -12.42 -8.10 -2.28
N VAL A 88 -11.34 -7.35 -2.49
CA VAL A 88 -10.01 -7.67 -1.94
C VAL A 88 -10.03 -7.58 -0.42
N THR A 89 -10.66 -6.56 0.12
CA THR A 89 -10.74 -6.35 1.58
C THR A 89 -11.59 -7.42 2.26
N GLU A 90 -12.72 -7.80 1.69
CA GLU A 90 -13.54 -8.90 2.19
C GLU A 90 -12.76 -10.22 2.22
N SER A 91 -12.01 -10.50 1.17
CA SER A 91 -11.30 -11.78 1.03
C SER A 91 -10.01 -11.86 1.84
N LEU A 92 -9.22 -10.80 1.88
CA LEU A 92 -7.86 -10.80 2.43
C LEU A 92 -7.69 -9.94 3.68
N GLY A 93 -8.61 -9.01 3.94
CA GLY A 93 -8.48 -7.99 4.98
C GLY A 93 -8.40 -8.51 6.41
N GLY A 94 -8.82 -9.76 6.65
CA GLY A 94 -8.66 -10.43 7.95
C GLY A 94 -7.21 -10.84 8.26
N GLN A 95 -6.34 -10.90 7.27
CA GLN A 95 -4.95 -11.33 7.41
C GLN A 95 -3.94 -10.33 6.84
N VAL A 96 -4.37 -9.51 5.90
CA VAL A 96 -3.53 -8.57 5.15
C VAL A 96 -4.10 -7.16 5.29
N GLN A 97 -3.23 -6.21 5.56
CA GLN A 97 -3.60 -4.80 5.53
C GLN A 97 -3.81 -4.36 4.09
N ILE A 98 -5.02 -3.90 3.76
CA ILE A 98 -5.37 -3.32 2.46
C ILE A 98 -5.35 -1.80 2.59
N VAL A 99 -4.39 -1.18 1.93
CA VAL A 99 -4.13 0.27 2.06
C VAL A 99 -4.63 0.98 0.81
N GLY A 100 -5.45 2.00 1.00
CA GLY A 100 -5.80 2.94 -0.06
C GLY A 100 -4.90 4.17 0.00
N ASP A 101 -4.17 4.43 -1.07
CA ASP A 101 -3.42 5.66 -1.34
C ASP A 101 -4.20 6.53 -2.33
N ASP A 102 -4.13 6.20 -3.61
CA ASP A 102 -4.81 6.95 -4.67
C ASP A 102 -6.34 6.85 -4.55
N LEU A 103 -6.86 5.76 -3.96
CA LEU A 103 -8.29 5.60 -3.64
C LEU A 103 -8.81 6.70 -2.71
N PHE A 104 -8.00 7.13 -1.74
CA PHE A 104 -8.46 8.05 -0.67
C PHE A 104 -7.82 9.43 -0.74
N VAL A 105 -6.63 9.57 -1.29
CA VAL A 105 -5.85 10.81 -1.38
C VAL A 105 -5.86 11.65 -0.09
N THR A 106 -5.85 10.97 1.07
CA THR A 106 -5.92 11.59 2.41
C THR A 106 -7.22 12.42 2.62
N ASN A 107 -8.25 12.21 1.82
CA ASN A 107 -9.50 12.99 1.82
C ASN A 107 -10.56 12.34 2.73
N THR A 108 -11.08 13.09 3.69
CA THR A 108 -12.09 12.63 4.65
C THR A 108 -13.36 12.09 3.98
N GLU A 109 -13.83 12.69 2.88
CA GLU A 109 -15.04 12.23 2.20
C GLU A 109 -14.84 10.87 1.53
N PHE A 110 -13.67 10.65 0.92
CA PHE A 110 -13.33 9.36 0.33
C PHE A 110 -13.10 8.29 1.40
N VAL A 111 -12.42 8.63 2.50
CA VAL A 111 -12.25 7.70 3.62
C VAL A 111 -13.60 7.34 4.24
N LYS A 112 -14.50 8.30 4.43
CA LYS A 112 -15.86 8.05 4.90
C LYS A 112 -16.65 7.11 3.98
N ARG A 113 -16.52 7.29 2.67
CA ARG A 113 -17.08 6.36 1.68
C ARG A 113 -16.46 4.97 1.83
N GLY A 114 -15.15 4.88 1.89
CA GLY A 114 -14.43 3.61 2.04
C GLY A 114 -14.83 2.83 3.29
N ILE A 115 -15.01 3.52 4.42
CA ILE A 115 -15.49 2.91 5.66
C ILE A 115 -16.91 2.36 5.46
N LYS A 116 -17.79 3.12 4.83
CA LYS A 116 -19.18 2.70 4.57
C LYS A 116 -19.25 1.49 3.63
N GLU A 117 -18.41 1.45 2.61
CA GLU A 117 -18.37 0.41 1.58
C GLU A 117 -17.39 -0.74 1.92
N SER A 118 -16.69 -0.65 3.06
CA SER A 118 -15.65 -1.63 3.47
C SER A 118 -14.57 -1.84 2.40
N SER A 119 -14.20 -0.76 1.70
CA SER A 119 -13.28 -0.84 0.55
C SER A 119 -11.82 -1.06 0.94
N ALA A 120 -11.44 -0.81 2.20
CA ALA A 120 -10.09 -1.01 2.71
C ALA A 120 -10.12 -1.26 4.22
N ASN A 121 -8.96 -1.42 4.85
CA ASN A 121 -8.81 -1.44 6.30
C ASN A 121 -7.65 -0.56 6.79
N ALA A 122 -7.02 0.17 5.86
CA ALA A 122 -5.97 1.14 6.16
C ALA A 122 -5.92 2.27 5.11
N VAL A 123 -5.38 3.41 5.52
CA VAL A 123 -5.21 4.59 4.66
C VAL A 123 -3.75 5.01 4.64
N LEU A 124 -3.24 5.34 3.46
CA LEU A 124 -1.97 6.04 3.33
C LEU A 124 -2.18 7.54 3.54
N ILE A 125 -1.45 8.12 4.46
CA ILE A 125 -1.58 9.52 4.86
C ILE A 125 -0.44 10.33 4.29
N LYS A 126 -0.76 11.29 3.45
CA LYS A 126 0.18 12.22 2.82
C LYS A 126 -0.27 13.66 3.08
N LEU A 127 0.46 14.39 3.92
CA LEU A 127 0.07 15.75 4.36
C LEU A 127 -0.22 16.70 3.20
N ASN A 128 0.53 16.61 2.13
CA ASN A 128 0.39 17.52 1.00
C ASN A 128 -0.62 17.05 -0.08
N GLN A 129 -1.33 15.95 0.12
CA GLN A 129 -2.48 15.58 -0.73
C GLN A 129 -3.72 16.39 -0.36
N ILE A 130 -4.06 16.43 0.92
CA ILE A 130 -5.19 17.25 1.40
C ILE A 130 -4.79 18.70 1.64
N GLY A 131 -3.54 18.97 2.03
CA GLY A 131 -2.93 20.29 2.02
C GLY A 131 -2.78 20.95 3.38
N THR A 132 -3.50 20.54 4.43
CA THR A 132 -3.33 21.07 5.79
C THR A 132 -3.13 19.97 6.82
N VAL A 133 -2.41 20.31 7.90
CA VAL A 133 -2.21 19.42 9.04
C VAL A 133 -3.56 19.09 9.72
N SER A 134 -4.44 20.07 9.83
CA SER A 134 -5.74 19.89 10.48
C SER A 134 -6.63 18.88 9.74
N GLU A 135 -6.71 18.95 8.41
CA GLU A 135 -7.46 18.00 7.61
C GLU A 135 -6.82 16.61 7.64
N THR A 136 -5.49 16.55 7.62
CA THR A 136 -4.74 15.30 7.79
C THR A 136 -5.06 14.63 9.13
N VAL A 137 -5.06 15.38 10.23
CA VAL A 137 -5.43 14.90 11.57
C VAL A 137 -6.88 14.42 11.57
N ALA A 138 -7.80 15.17 10.95
CA ALA A 138 -9.21 14.77 10.85
C ALA A 138 -9.37 13.41 10.12
N THR A 139 -8.61 13.19 9.07
CA THR A 139 -8.59 11.90 8.35
C THR A 139 -8.08 10.77 9.25
N ILE A 140 -7.00 11.00 9.98
CA ILE A 140 -6.43 10.03 10.94
C ILE A 140 -7.44 9.68 12.04
N GLU A 141 -8.10 10.69 12.62
CA GLU A 141 -9.12 10.48 13.64
C GLU A 141 -10.33 9.69 13.13
N MET A 142 -10.68 9.87 11.86
CA MET A 142 -11.72 9.07 11.21
C MET A 142 -11.29 7.60 11.09
N CYS A 143 -10.06 7.33 10.67
CA CYS A 143 -9.50 5.97 10.63
C CYS A 143 -9.53 5.32 12.02
N ARG A 144 -9.06 6.03 13.06
CA ARG A 144 -9.08 5.53 14.45
C ARG A 144 -10.48 5.15 14.93
N LYS A 145 -11.48 6.00 14.67
CA LYS A 145 -12.89 5.74 15.04
C LYS A 145 -13.45 4.52 14.33
N ALA A 146 -13.00 4.25 13.11
CA ALA A 146 -13.42 3.08 12.32
C ALA A 146 -12.63 1.80 12.66
N GLY A 147 -11.60 1.87 13.52
CA GLY A 147 -10.70 0.75 13.77
C GLY A 147 -9.76 0.45 12.60
N TRP A 148 -9.58 1.41 11.69
CA TRP A 148 -8.67 1.28 10.56
C TRP A 148 -7.25 1.69 10.93
N ASN A 149 -6.28 1.05 10.32
CA ASN A 149 -4.89 1.48 10.39
C ASN A 149 -4.63 2.70 9.49
N TYR A 150 -3.50 3.35 9.72
CA TYR A 150 -2.99 4.41 8.83
C TYR A 150 -1.47 4.40 8.80
N VAL A 151 -0.92 4.75 7.66
CA VAL A 151 0.53 4.78 7.40
C VAL A 151 0.90 6.21 7.03
N ILE A 152 1.76 6.84 7.81
CA ILE A 152 2.28 8.17 7.46
C ILE A 152 3.31 8.00 6.35
N SER A 153 3.13 8.71 5.25
CA SER A 153 3.92 8.48 4.04
C SER A 153 4.59 9.75 3.52
N HIS A 154 5.75 9.54 2.96
CA HIS A 154 6.46 10.52 2.14
C HIS A 154 5.80 10.71 0.76
N ARG A 155 6.37 11.60 -0.05
CA ARG A 155 6.15 11.69 -1.49
C ARG A 155 7.45 11.30 -2.22
N SER A 156 7.33 10.88 -3.48
CA SER A 156 8.49 10.43 -4.30
C SER A 156 9.58 11.52 -4.49
N GLY A 157 9.23 12.79 -4.34
CA GLY A 157 10.17 13.92 -4.40
C GLY A 157 10.71 14.31 -3.02
N GLU A 158 11.16 13.36 -2.24
CA GLU A 158 11.73 13.52 -0.90
C GLU A 158 12.58 14.77 -0.71
N THR A 159 12.43 15.42 0.43
CA THR A 159 13.22 16.56 0.88
C THR A 159 13.89 16.25 2.23
N GLU A 160 14.77 17.15 2.67
CA GLU A 160 15.39 17.04 4.02
C GLU A 160 14.46 17.46 5.17
N ASP A 161 13.20 17.80 4.87
CA ASP A 161 12.20 18.17 5.89
C ASP A 161 11.83 16.97 6.75
N THR A 162 12.07 17.08 8.05
CA THR A 162 11.85 16.01 9.05
C THR A 162 10.44 16.00 9.65
N PHE A 163 9.58 16.97 9.32
CA PHE A 163 8.26 17.13 9.94
C PHE A 163 7.46 15.82 9.94
N MET A 164 7.52 15.06 8.85
CA MET A 164 6.79 13.82 8.72
C MET A 164 7.19 12.77 9.77
N ALA A 165 8.46 12.71 10.16
CA ALA A 165 8.94 11.75 11.16
C ALA A 165 8.36 12.08 12.55
N ASP A 166 8.42 13.36 12.94
CA ASP A 166 7.85 13.85 14.21
C ASP A 166 6.32 13.67 14.21
N PHE A 167 5.67 13.96 13.08
CA PHE A 167 4.23 13.79 12.90
C PHE A 167 3.81 12.31 13.03
N ALA A 168 4.58 11.38 12.45
CA ALA A 168 4.31 9.95 12.57
C ALA A 168 4.35 9.46 14.02
N VAL A 169 5.33 9.93 14.79
CA VAL A 169 5.42 9.64 16.23
C VAL A 169 4.27 10.29 17.00
N ALA A 170 4.00 11.56 16.75
CA ALA A 170 2.91 12.30 17.43
C ALA A 170 1.54 11.67 17.18
N MET A 171 1.30 11.18 15.98
CA MET A 171 0.04 10.51 15.61
C MET A 171 -0.05 9.07 16.11
N GLY A 172 1.06 8.42 16.48
CA GLY A 172 1.05 7.12 17.16
C GLY A 172 0.47 5.96 16.31
N GLY A 173 0.51 6.05 14.99
CA GLY A 173 -0.04 5.00 14.10
C GLY A 173 0.83 3.75 13.98
N GLY A 174 2.07 3.81 14.48
CA GLY A 174 3.01 2.69 14.46
C GLY A 174 3.56 2.33 13.08
N GLN A 175 3.16 3.05 12.02
CA GLN A 175 3.56 2.76 10.65
C GLN A 175 4.03 4.03 9.94
N ILE A 176 5.13 3.89 9.20
CA ILE A 176 5.68 4.95 8.36
C ILE A 176 6.18 4.35 7.04
N LYS A 177 5.93 5.04 5.93
CA LYS A 177 6.48 4.75 4.60
C LYS A 177 7.34 5.93 4.17
N THR A 178 8.65 5.76 4.20
CA THR A 178 9.61 6.81 3.85
C THR A 178 10.79 6.24 3.10
N CYS A 179 11.51 7.08 2.35
CA CYS A 179 12.73 6.73 1.65
C CYS A 179 13.85 6.55 2.66
N LEU A 180 14.00 5.36 3.13
CA LEU A 180 14.75 5.09 4.34
C LEU A 180 16.26 5.23 4.17
N LEU A 181 16.80 5.03 2.97
CA LEU A 181 18.26 5.01 2.78
C LEU A 181 18.63 5.45 1.39
N TYR A 182 19.23 6.61 1.28
CA TYR A 182 20.02 7.03 0.12
C TYR A 182 21.18 6.06 -0.22
N THR A 183 21.47 5.13 0.69
CA THR A 183 22.60 4.19 0.60
C THR A 183 22.20 2.79 0.16
N SER A 184 20.91 2.50 0.03
CA SER A 184 20.43 1.22 -0.53
C SER A 184 19.56 1.52 -1.74
N PRO A 185 20.11 1.50 -2.95
CA PRO A 185 19.32 1.70 -4.15
C PRO A 185 18.18 0.68 -4.20
N SER A 186 16.97 1.18 -4.14
CA SER A 186 15.78 0.37 -4.40
C SER A 186 15.89 -0.20 -5.82
N PRO A 187 15.36 -1.41 -6.10
CA PRO A 187 15.23 -1.88 -7.48
C PRO A 187 14.50 -0.92 -8.43
N ARG A 188 13.76 0.06 -7.90
CA ARG A 188 13.19 1.17 -8.68
C ARG A 188 14.26 2.12 -9.22
N ASP A 189 15.30 2.41 -8.45
CA ASP A 189 16.33 3.38 -8.80
C ASP A 189 17.29 2.85 -9.88
N GLN A 190 17.26 1.55 -10.13
CA GLN A 190 18.05 0.87 -11.17
C GLN A 190 17.31 0.76 -12.53
N LEU A 191 16.09 1.27 -12.63
CA LEU A 191 15.23 1.14 -13.81
C LEU A 191 14.94 2.52 -14.49
N GLN A 192 15.66 3.58 -14.10
CA GLN A 192 15.64 4.86 -14.79
C GLN A 192 16.68 4.89 -15.92
#